data_11aa8d18589403affa02fe7b913fcd6f
#
_entry.id   11aa8d18589403affa02fe7b913fcd6f
#
_cell.length_a   1.000
_cell.length_b   1.000
_cell.length_c   1.000
_cell.angle_alpha   90.00
_cell.angle_beta   90.00
_cell.angle_gamma   90.00
#
_symmetry.space_group_name_H-M   'P 1'
#
loop_
_entity.id
_entity.type
_entity.pdbx_description
1 polymer ?
#
loop_
_entity_poly.entity_id
_entity_poly.type
_entity_poly.pdbx_seq_one_letter_code
_entity_poly.pdbx_strand_id
1 'polypeptide(L)'
;MSAALPRKVSLRRYLLLGILLPVAVFIVLNTVFLYRQALGAVNIAYDRTLLASAKSIGEQLSITHDARGLHLKAHFAYSALEAFEADNRSRIYYKVTGFEGELVSGFEDLPSWQGRLPQQNIYAALVDFYDDSYRGDKVRVAVL
;
A
#
# COMPACT_ATOMS: atom_id res chain seq x y z
N MET A 1 30.64 -60.18 -12.70
CA MET A 1 30.72 -58.75 -13.00
C MET A 1 29.71 -58.46 -14.11
N SER A 2 28.55 -57.93 -13.76
CA SER A 2 27.47 -57.65 -14.69
C SER A 2 27.57 -56.17 -15.08
N ALA A 3 27.97 -55.92 -16.33
CA ALA A 3 28.06 -54.58 -16.88
C ALA A 3 26.65 -54.07 -17.20
N ALA A 4 26.21 -53.06 -16.49
CA ALA A 4 24.93 -52.40 -16.78
C ALA A 4 25.02 -51.69 -18.14
N LEU A 5 24.22 -52.13 -19.10
CA LEU A 5 24.11 -51.53 -20.44
C LEU A 5 23.58 -50.08 -20.32
N PRO A 6 24.21 -49.10 -21.01
CA PRO A 6 23.75 -47.73 -20.98
C PRO A 6 22.34 -47.66 -21.58
N ARG A 7 21.42 -47.09 -20.79
CA ARG A 7 20.04 -46.87 -21.17
C ARG A 7 20.01 -45.94 -22.40
N LYS A 8 19.70 -46.43 -23.57
CA LYS A 8 19.57 -45.63 -24.80
C LYS A 8 18.46 -44.61 -24.63
N VAL A 9 18.81 -43.39 -24.32
CA VAL A 9 17.86 -42.26 -24.29
C VAL A 9 17.41 -42.06 -25.74
N SER A 10 16.12 -42.19 -26.00
CA SER A 10 15.54 -41.96 -27.32
C SER A 10 15.83 -40.53 -27.79
N LEU A 11 16.42 -40.40 -28.99
CA LEU A 11 16.75 -39.10 -29.61
C LEU A 11 15.53 -38.15 -29.60
N ARG A 12 14.34 -38.67 -29.73
CA ARG A 12 13.08 -37.94 -29.64
C ARG A 12 12.86 -37.32 -28.25
N ARG A 13 13.19 -38.05 -27.18
CA ARG A 13 13.10 -37.50 -25.80
C ARG A 13 14.12 -36.39 -25.54
N TYR A 14 15.32 -36.56 -26.08
CA TYR A 14 16.38 -35.54 -25.94
C TYR A 14 15.99 -34.26 -26.68
N LEU A 15 15.47 -34.33 -27.89
CA LEU A 15 14.98 -33.19 -28.65
C LEU A 15 13.76 -32.52 -27.97
N LEU A 16 12.80 -33.28 -27.49
CA LEU A 16 11.64 -32.75 -26.79
C LEU A 16 12.04 -32.05 -25.51
N LEU A 17 12.91 -32.62 -24.68
CA LEU A 17 13.38 -31.98 -23.45
C LEU A 17 14.23 -30.74 -23.75
N GLY A 18 15.05 -30.78 -24.80
CA GLY A 18 15.88 -29.65 -25.22
C GLY A 18 15.09 -28.42 -25.66
N ILE A 19 13.86 -28.59 -26.14
CA ILE A 19 12.98 -27.49 -26.53
C ILE A 19 12.00 -27.16 -25.42
N LEU A 20 11.39 -28.16 -24.79
CA LEU A 20 10.34 -27.94 -23.79
C LEU A 20 10.88 -27.31 -22.52
N LEU A 21 12.07 -27.70 -22.08
CA LEU A 21 12.67 -27.22 -20.84
C LEU A 21 12.99 -25.71 -20.89
N PRO A 22 13.69 -25.18 -21.91
CA PRO A 22 13.91 -23.74 -21.98
C PRO A 22 12.62 -22.93 -22.15
N VAL A 23 11.63 -23.45 -22.89
CA VAL A 23 10.32 -22.82 -23.01
C VAL A 23 9.59 -22.79 -21.67
N ALA A 24 9.58 -23.89 -20.92
CA ALA A 24 8.97 -23.94 -19.60
C ALA A 24 9.66 -22.96 -18.62
N VAL A 25 10.99 -22.92 -18.61
CA VAL A 25 11.75 -21.96 -17.79
C VAL A 25 11.40 -20.54 -18.17
N PHE A 26 11.34 -20.22 -19.46
CA PHE A 26 10.98 -18.89 -19.93
C PHE A 26 9.57 -18.46 -19.50
N ILE A 27 8.59 -19.37 -19.59
CA ILE A 27 7.21 -19.12 -19.15
C ILE A 27 7.18 -18.82 -17.64
N VAL A 28 7.88 -19.62 -16.83
CA VAL A 28 7.91 -19.43 -15.38
C VAL A 28 8.55 -18.07 -15.04
N LEU A 29 9.69 -17.74 -15.64
CA LEU A 29 10.36 -16.46 -15.40
C LEU A 29 9.48 -15.26 -15.79
N ASN A 30 8.84 -15.33 -16.95
CA ASN A 30 7.93 -14.30 -17.43
C ASN A 30 6.72 -14.13 -16.50
N THR A 31 6.13 -15.24 -16.06
CA THR A 31 4.99 -15.19 -15.11
C THR A 31 5.38 -14.55 -13.79
N VAL A 32 6.53 -14.92 -13.22
CA VAL A 32 7.03 -14.32 -11.98
C VAL A 32 7.31 -12.83 -12.14
N PHE A 33 7.91 -12.45 -13.27
CA PHE A 33 8.19 -11.04 -13.58
C PHE A 33 6.90 -10.20 -13.69
N LEU A 34 5.92 -10.68 -14.47
CA LEU A 34 4.62 -10.02 -14.63
C LEU A 34 3.86 -9.91 -13.31
N TYR A 35 3.91 -10.97 -12.48
CA TYR A 35 3.28 -10.95 -11.17
C TYR A 35 3.87 -9.87 -10.26
N ARG A 36 5.20 -9.75 -10.20
CA ARG A 36 5.87 -8.71 -9.42
C ARG A 36 5.57 -7.30 -9.92
N GLN A 37 5.51 -7.12 -11.24
CA GLN A 37 5.18 -5.84 -11.85
C GLN A 37 3.72 -5.44 -11.55
N ALA A 38 2.79 -6.39 -11.61
CA ALA A 38 1.39 -6.16 -11.28
C ALA A 38 1.20 -5.75 -9.81
N LEU A 39 1.89 -6.42 -8.87
CA LEU A 39 1.85 -6.04 -7.46
C LEU A 39 2.38 -4.61 -7.23
N GLY A 40 3.47 -4.24 -7.89
CA GLY A 40 4.01 -2.88 -7.80
C GLY A 40 3.03 -1.82 -8.29
N ALA A 41 2.35 -2.07 -9.41
CA ALA A 41 1.36 -1.15 -9.96
C ALA A 41 0.14 -0.97 -9.04
N VAL A 42 -0.31 -2.04 -8.40
CA VAL A 42 -1.42 -2.01 -7.43
C VAL A 42 -1.05 -1.17 -6.21
N ASN A 43 0.14 -1.37 -5.65
CA ASN A 43 0.60 -0.59 -4.49
C ASN A 43 0.66 0.91 -4.80
N ILE A 44 1.19 1.29 -5.97
CA ILE A 44 1.23 2.71 -6.40
C ILE A 44 -0.19 3.28 -6.54
N ALA A 45 -1.15 2.52 -7.05
CA ALA A 45 -2.53 2.96 -7.17
C ALA A 45 -3.16 3.20 -5.79
N TYR A 46 -2.95 2.29 -4.84
CA TYR A 46 -3.41 2.45 -3.46
C TYR A 46 -2.77 3.66 -2.77
N ASP A 47 -1.46 3.83 -2.89
CA ASP A 47 -0.74 4.97 -2.31
C ASP A 47 -1.27 6.30 -2.84
N ARG A 48 -1.57 6.39 -4.14
CA ARG A 48 -2.19 7.58 -4.74
C ARG A 48 -3.59 7.87 -4.20
N THR A 49 -4.40 6.84 -4.04
CA THR A 49 -5.75 6.99 -3.49
C THR A 49 -5.71 7.43 -2.04
N LEU A 50 -4.83 6.83 -1.23
CA LEU A 50 -4.62 7.23 0.16
C LEU A 50 -4.14 8.68 0.27
N LEU A 51 -3.17 9.08 -0.56
CA LEU A 51 -2.67 10.45 -0.60
C LEU A 51 -3.78 11.44 -0.97
N ALA A 52 -4.60 11.12 -1.97
CA ALA A 52 -5.71 11.97 -2.36
C ALA A 52 -6.73 12.11 -1.23
N SER A 53 -7.07 11.02 -0.54
CA SER A 53 -7.97 11.03 0.60
C SER A 53 -7.41 11.82 1.77
N ALA A 54 -6.14 11.60 2.13
CA ALA A 54 -5.49 12.32 3.21
C ALA A 54 -5.37 13.82 2.91
N LYS A 55 -5.05 14.19 1.67
CA LYS A 55 -5.02 15.59 1.23
C LYS A 55 -6.41 16.23 1.29
N SER A 56 -7.45 15.54 0.84
CA SER A 56 -8.84 16.01 0.92
C SER A 56 -9.27 16.25 2.37
N ILE A 57 -8.85 15.40 3.30
CA ILE A 57 -9.05 15.61 4.74
C ILE A 57 -8.28 16.84 5.21
N GLY A 58 -7.01 16.98 4.82
CA GLY A 58 -6.16 18.12 5.18
C GLY A 58 -6.71 19.46 4.68
N GLU A 59 -7.31 19.51 3.50
CA GLU A 59 -7.93 20.74 2.94
C GLU A 59 -9.18 21.20 3.72
N GLN A 60 -9.80 20.31 4.50
CA GLN A 60 -10.94 20.64 5.36
C GLN A 60 -10.55 21.05 6.78
N LEU A 61 -9.24 21.11 7.05
CA LEU A 61 -8.71 21.60 8.32
C LEU A 61 -8.53 23.11 8.27
N SER A 62 -8.99 23.80 9.28
CA SER A 62 -8.77 25.24 9.47
C SER A 62 -8.00 25.50 10.75
N ILE A 63 -7.02 26.40 10.65
CA ILE A 63 -6.27 26.86 11.81
C ILE A 63 -7.03 28.05 12.40
N THR A 64 -7.44 27.91 13.65
CA THR A 64 -8.11 28.98 14.40
C THR A 64 -7.15 29.47 15.49
N HIS A 65 -7.00 30.79 15.59
CA HIS A 65 -6.25 31.42 16.64
C HIS A 65 -7.22 31.86 17.74
N ASP A 66 -7.07 31.30 18.92
CA ASP A 66 -7.88 31.68 20.09
C ASP A 66 -6.96 32.18 21.23
N ALA A 67 -7.55 32.72 22.29
CA ALA A 67 -6.82 33.21 23.46
C ALA A 67 -5.92 32.15 24.15
N ARG A 68 -6.10 30.87 23.80
CA ARG A 68 -5.31 29.73 24.29
C ARG A 68 -4.21 29.26 23.33
N GLY A 69 -4.10 29.83 22.11
CA GLY A 69 -3.09 29.48 21.12
C GLY A 69 -3.68 29.09 19.78
N LEU A 70 -2.89 28.32 19.00
CA LEU A 70 -3.26 27.80 17.69
C LEU A 70 -3.99 26.47 17.88
N HIS A 71 -5.23 26.40 17.44
CA HIS A 71 -6.02 25.18 17.44
C HIS A 71 -6.42 24.77 16.04
N LEU A 72 -6.35 23.48 15.76
CA LEU A 72 -6.82 22.89 14.53
C LEU A 72 -8.31 22.58 14.67
N LYS A 73 -9.13 23.08 13.75
CA LYS A 73 -10.56 22.71 13.65
C LYS A 73 -10.80 21.95 12.37
N ALA A 74 -11.49 20.82 12.48
CA ALA A 74 -11.94 20.05 11.35
C ALA A 74 -13.39 20.42 11.00
N HIS A 75 -13.63 20.80 9.75
CA HIS A 75 -14.96 21.05 9.21
C HIS A 75 -15.31 19.96 8.20
N PHE A 76 -15.62 18.76 8.69
CA PHE A 76 -16.06 17.69 7.79
C PHE A 76 -17.57 17.83 7.52
N ALA A 77 -17.92 18.01 6.25
CA ALA A 77 -19.28 17.77 5.84
C ALA A 77 -19.57 16.27 6.03
N TYR A 78 -20.69 15.92 6.65
CA TYR A 78 -21.11 14.53 6.89
C TYR A 78 -21.08 13.68 5.61
N SER A 79 -21.38 14.29 4.47
CA SER A 79 -21.31 13.69 3.14
C SER A 79 -19.92 13.26 2.70
N ALA A 80 -18.86 13.90 3.21
CA ALA A 80 -17.49 13.48 2.90
C ALA A 80 -17.09 12.20 3.66
N LEU A 81 -17.59 12.04 4.88
CA LEU A 81 -17.40 10.83 5.69
C LEU A 81 -18.18 9.64 5.13
N GLU A 82 -19.39 9.87 4.61
CA GLU A 82 -20.24 8.86 3.99
C GLU A 82 -19.57 8.23 2.75
N ALA A 83 -18.80 9.00 1.99
CA ALA A 83 -18.02 8.48 0.86
C ALA A 83 -16.90 7.50 1.29
N PHE A 84 -16.36 7.62 2.50
CA PHE A 84 -15.35 6.70 3.04
C PHE A 84 -15.97 5.44 3.65
N GLU A 85 -17.26 5.49 4.04
CA GLU A 85 -18.01 4.36 4.59
C GLU A 85 -18.79 3.56 3.53
N ALA A 86 -18.95 4.12 2.32
CA ALA A 86 -19.82 3.55 1.28
C ALA A 86 -19.28 2.26 0.66
N ASP A 87 -17.97 1.96 0.77
CA ASP A 87 -17.40 0.72 0.25
C ASP A 87 -17.14 -0.28 1.38
N ASN A 88 -17.97 -1.31 1.44
CA ASN A 88 -17.88 -2.39 2.43
C ASN A 88 -16.63 -3.27 2.28
N ARG A 89 -15.84 -3.08 1.21
CA ARG A 89 -14.61 -3.83 0.91
C ARG A 89 -13.32 -3.06 1.20
N SER A 90 -13.38 -1.72 1.21
CA SER A 90 -12.23 -0.85 1.42
C SER A 90 -12.54 0.14 2.54
N ARG A 91 -12.40 -0.31 3.79
CA ARG A 91 -12.59 0.56 4.96
C ARG A 91 -11.43 1.53 5.06
N ILE A 92 -11.72 2.82 5.07
CA ILE A 92 -10.74 3.87 5.30
C ILE A 92 -10.87 4.34 6.74
N TYR A 93 -9.77 4.29 7.47
CA TYR A 93 -9.65 4.82 8.82
C TYR A 93 -8.77 6.06 8.78
N TYR A 94 -9.12 7.09 9.53
CA TYR A 94 -8.31 8.29 9.61
C TYR A 94 -8.22 8.81 11.05
N LYS A 95 -7.15 9.54 11.33
CA LYS A 95 -6.93 10.24 12.59
C LYS A 95 -6.24 11.55 12.30
N VAL A 96 -6.80 12.63 12.81
CA VAL A 96 -6.21 13.98 12.76
C VAL A 96 -5.83 14.37 14.17
N THR A 97 -4.56 14.68 14.37
CA THR A 97 -4.03 15.18 15.66
C THR A 97 -3.66 16.64 15.52
N GLY A 98 -3.90 17.41 16.55
CA GLY A 98 -3.47 18.80 16.65
C GLY A 98 -2.00 18.94 17.00
N PHE A 99 -1.58 20.18 17.23
CA PHE A 99 -0.16 20.53 17.45
C PHE A 99 0.40 19.99 18.77
N GLU A 100 -0.43 19.76 19.77
CA GLU A 100 -0.07 19.20 21.07
C GLU A 100 -0.32 17.69 21.16
N GLY A 101 -0.72 17.06 20.02
CA GLY A 101 -1.03 15.64 19.94
C GLY A 101 -2.47 15.30 20.33
N GLU A 102 -3.31 16.31 20.59
CA GLU A 102 -4.72 16.14 20.89
C GLU A 102 -5.49 15.60 19.68
N LEU A 103 -6.49 14.77 19.92
CA LEU A 103 -7.37 14.27 18.87
C LEU A 103 -8.30 15.38 18.37
N VAL A 104 -8.16 15.76 17.11
CA VAL A 104 -9.06 16.73 16.44
C VAL A 104 -10.22 16.02 15.78
N SER A 105 -9.98 14.90 15.12
CA SER A 105 -11.02 14.11 14.44
C SER A 105 -10.54 12.71 14.09
N GLY A 106 -11.47 11.77 13.91
CA GLY A 106 -11.20 10.40 13.48
C GLY A 106 -11.20 9.39 14.61
N PHE A 107 -10.51 8.28 14.38
CA PHE A 107 -10.48 7.16 15.30
C PHE A 107 -9.38 7.33 16.35
N GLU A 108 -9.76 7.43 17.62
CA GLU A 108 -8.84 7.63 18.73
C GLU A 108 -7.88 6.44 18.93
N ASP A 109 -8.38 5.23 18.72
CA ASP A 109 -7.64 3.96 18.85
C ASP A 109 -6.67 3.69 17.71
N LEU A 110 -6.64 4.55 16.65
CA LEU A 110 -5.66 4.42 15.59
C LEU A 110 -4.26 4.79 16.11
N PRO A 111 -3.23 3.93 15.92
CA PRO A 111 -1.88 4.21 16.38
C PRO A 111 -1.37 5.56 15.86
N SER A 112 -0.73 6.31 16.74
CA SER A 112 -0.08 7.56 16.33
C SER A 112 1.27 7.26 15.69
N TRP A 113 1.52 7.86 14.53
CA TRP A 113 2.79 7.74 13.84
C TRP A 113 3.94 8.38 14.65
N GLN A 114 5.07 7.68 14.75
CA GLN A 114 6.25 8.12 15.49
C GLN A 114 7.49 8.27 14.60
N GLY A 115 7.33 8.24 13.29
CA GLY A 115 8.41 8.33 12.32
C GLY A 115 8.84 9.77 12.00
N ARG A 116 9.62 9.91 10.94
CA ARG A 116 9.97 11.19 10.34
C ARG A 116 9.51 11.19 8.89
N LEU A 117 8.83 12.25 8.48
CA LEU A 117 8.42 12.41 7.09
C LEU A 117 9.66 12.43 6.18
N PRO A 118 9.69 11.67 5.09
CA PRO A 118 10.79 11.67 4.16
C PRO A 118 10.89 13.04 3.49
N GLN A 119 12.12 13.59 3.45
CA GLN A 119 12.38 14.90 2.83
C GLN A 119 12.29 14.84 1.30
N GLN A 120 12.41 13.66 0.71
CA GLN A 120 12.29 13.45 -0.73
C GLN A 120 11.38 12.26 -0.98
N ASN A 121 10.34 12.50 -1.76
CA ASN A 121 9.36 11.50 -2.15
C ASN A 121 9.10 11.59 -3.65
N ILE A 122 8.61 10.49 -4.26
CA ILE A 122 8.11 10.49 -5.64
C ILE A 122 6.83 11.33 -5.80
N TYR A 123 6.18 11.65 -4.70
CA TYR A 123 5.00 12.51 -4.63
C TYR A 123 5.40 13.94 -4.27
N ALA A 124 4.71 14.93 -4.83
CA ALA A 124 4.92 16.35 -4.52
C ALA A 124 4.31 16.74 -3.14
N ALA A 125 4.39 15.87 -2.16
CA ALA A 125 3.89 16.07 -0.81
C ALA A 125 4.81 15.39 0.20
N LEU A 126 4.92 15.95 1.40
CA LEU A 126 5.60 15.32 2.52
C LEU A 126 4.68 14.22 3.06
N VAL A 127 4.81 13.01 2.55
CA VAL A 127 3.99 11.86 2.91
C VAL A 127 4.88 10.66 3.16
N ASP A 128 4.56 9.90 4.20
CA ASP A 128 5.15 8.59 4.46
C ASP A 128 4.10 7.50 4.28
N PHE A 129 4.51 6.38 3.65
CA PHE A 129 3.65 5.23 3.41
C PHE A 129 4.28 3.99 4.04
N TYR A 130 3.52 3.33 4.90
CA TYR A 130 3.96 2.09 5.53
C TYR A 130 2.81 1.09 5.68
N ASP A 131 3.16 -0.17 5.88
CA ASP A 131 2.20 -1.23 6.14
C ASP A 131 2.10 -1.45 7.65
N ASP A 132 0.87 -1.60 8.15
CA ASP A 132 0.60 -1.83 9.57
C ASP A 132 -0.61 -2.79 9.71
N SER A 133 -0.98 -3.08 10.96
CA SER A 133 -2.16 -3.87 11.29
C SER A 133 -3.08 -3.07 12.20
N TYR A 134 -4.34 -2.96 11.81
CA TYR A 134 -5.36 -2.30 12.61
C TYR A 134 -6.59 -3.18 12.75
N ARG A 135 -7.02 -3.43 13.99
CA ARG A 135 -8.16 -4.30 14.33
C ARG A 135 -8.09 -5.71 13.72
N GLY A 136 -6.89 -6.23 13.51
CA GLY A 136 -6.65 -7.57 12.93
C GLY A 136 -6.51 -7.62 11.42
N ASP A 137 -6.78 -6.51 10.72
CA ASP A 137 -6.61 -6.37 9.28
C ASP A 137 -5.26 -5.74 8.94
N LYS A 138 -4.67 -6.18 7.84
CA LYS A 138 -3.49 -5.51 7.26
C LYS A 138 -3.94 -4.24 6.57
N VAL A 139 -3.34 -3.12 6.94
CA VAL A 139 -3.67 -1.80 6.41
C VAL A 139 -2.45 -1.13 5.80
N ARG A 140 -2.67 -0.36 4.74
CA ARG A 140 -1.70 0.58 4.19
C ARG A 140 -1.96 1.94 4.78
N VAL A 141 -0.95 2.56 5.37
CA VAL A 141 -1.05 3.84 6.06
C VAL A 141 -0.35 4.92 5.26
N ALA A 142 -0.98 6.09 5.16
CA ALA A 142 -0.40 7.32 4.64
C ALA A 142 -0.41 8.38 5.75
N VAL A 143 0.72 9.03 5.98
CA VAL A 143 0.89 10.11 6.96
C VAL A 143 1.36 11.35 6.25
N LEU A 144 0.66 12.47 6.47
CA LEU A 144 0.99 13.80 5.94
C LEU A 144 1.42 14.72 7.07
#